data_66d9a5d85c3b0c3d921572af0e389bac
#
_entry.id   66d9a5d85c3b0c3d921572af0e389bac
#
_cell.length_a   1.000
_cell.length_b   1.000
_cell.length_c   1.000
_cell.angle_alpha   90.00
_cell.angle_beta   90.00
_cell.angle_gamma   90.00
#
_symmetry.space_group_name_H-M   'P 1'
#
loop_
_entity.id
_entity.type
_entity.pdbx_description
1 polymer ?
#
loop_
_entity_poly.entity_id
_entity_poly.type
_entity_poly.pdbx_seq_one_letter_code
_entity_poly.pdbx_strand_id
1 'polypeptide(L)'
;MDWDALRISLQVAITSTILATLVGVPFAWWLARARFPGRGVVSALVLAPMVLPPTVLGYYLLQAVGRRSAIGGLLDSVLDFSFVFDWTGAVLAAFVVSTPFLVRTAQAGFESVDSVYEEAARTLGRSELSVFLHVALPLARRSVLAGVALALARALGEFGATLMVAGNLPGRTQTMSIAIYDAMLAGRTSDARVLAITLTVVSVGLLVAIGAGASASN
;
A
#
# COMPACT_ATOMS: atom_id res chain seq x y z
N MET A 1 -26.44 6.23 -4.59
CA MET A 1 -25.03 6.37 -4.17
C MET A 1 -24.58 5.01 -3.73
N ASP A 2 -23.52 4.49 -4.30
CA ASP A 2 -23.04 3.13 -4.01
C ASP A 2 -22.15 3.14 -2.76
N TRP A 3 -22.79 3.08 -1.59
CA TRP A 3 -22.09 3.10 -0.29
C TRP A 3 -21.23 1.86 -0.07
N ASP A 4 -21.59 0.73 -0.71
CA ASP A 4 -20.81 -0.50 -0.60
C ASP A 4 -19.46 -0.35 -1.31
N ALA A 5 -19.43 0.24 -2.51
CA ALA A 5 -18.18 0.50 -3.22
C ALA A 5 -17.24 1.45 -2.45
N LEU A 6 -17.79 2.49 -1.78
CA LEU A 6 -17.01 3.39 -0.93
C LEU A 6 -16.46 2.66 0.29
N ARG A 7 -17.30 1.88 0.97
CA ARG A 7 -16.88 1.06 2.12
C ARG A 7 -15.77 0.10 1.75
N ILE A 8 -15.93 -0.62 0.64
CA ILE A 8 -14.91 -1.58 0.16
C ILE A 8 -13.62 -0.85 -0.19
N SER A 9 -13.68 0.31 -0.88
CA SER A 9 -12.50 1.11 -1.19
C SER A 9 -11.74 1.54 0.07
N LEU A 10 -12.44 2.05 1.08
CA LEU A 10 -11.83 2.45 2.34
C LEU A 10 -11.26 1.25 3.09
N GLN A 11 -11.99 0.14 3.17
CA GLN A 11 -11.54 -1.09 3.80
C GLN A 11 -10.26 -1.61 3.15
N VAL A 12 -10.22 -1.71 1.82
CA VAL A 12 -9.06 -2.16 1.06
C VAL A 12 -7.88 -1.21 1.25
N ALA A 13 -8.09 0.10 1.07
CA ALA A 13 -7.02 1.08 1.16
C ALA A 13 -6.42 1.17 2.57
N ILE A 14 -7.25 1.19 3.61
CA ILE A 14 -6.78 1.25 5.00
C ILE A 14 -6.02 -0.03 5.35
N THR A 15 -6.60 -1.20 5.06
CA THR A 15 -5.97 -2.49 5.39
C THR A 15 -4.63 -2.65 4.66
N SER A 16 -4.59 -2.38 3.35
CA SER A 16 -3.35 -2.46 2.58
C SER A 16 -2.30 -1.47 3.07
N THR A 17 -2.69 -0.24 3.45
CA THR A 17 -1.77 0.77 3.98
C THR A 17 -1.23 0.39 5.36
N ILE A 18 -2.05 -0.18 6.23
CA ILE A 18 -1.59 -0.71 7.52
C ILE A 18 -0.56 -1.82 7.30
N LEU A 19 -0.85 -2.79 6.45
CA LEU A 19 0.08 -3.87 6.11
C LEU A 19 1.38 -3.32 5.50
N ALA A 20 1.26 -2.38 4.55
CA ALA A 20 2.41 -1.71 3.95
C ALA A 20 3.25 -0.97 4.99
N THR A 21 2.63 -0.33 5.98
CA THR A 21 3.32 0.38 7.06
C THR A 21 4.06 -0.59 7.98
N LEU A 22 3.39 -1.66 8.42
CA LEU A 22 3.96 -2.65 9.33
C LEU A 22 5.17 -3.37 8.72
N VAL A 23 5.15 -3.64 7.42
CA VAL A 23 6.25 -4.35 6.73
C VAL A 23 7.21 -3.36 6.09
N GLY A 24 6.71 -2.34 5.42
CA GLY A 24 7.50 -1.43 4.59
C GLY A 24 8.35 -0.45 5.39
N VAL A 25 7.88 0.03 6.56
CA VAL A 25 8.66 1.00 7.35
C VAL A 25 9.90 0.34 7.97
N PRO A 26 9.82 -0.81 8.66
CA PRO A 26 11.01 -1.52 9.11
C PRO A 26 11.95 -1.92 7.97
N PHE A 27 11.38 -2.36 6.84
CA PHE A 27 12.15 -2.71 5.66
C PHE A 27 12.88 -1.48 5.06
N ALA A 28 12.22 -0.32 5.00
CA ALA A 28 12.81 0.93 4.54
C ALA A 28 13.98 1.39 5.43
N TRP A 29 13.83 1.27 6.75
CA TRP A 29 14.92 1.55 7.69
C TRP A 29 16.09 0.59 7.51
N TRP A 30 15.82 -0.73 7.43
CA TRP A 30 16.86 -1.72 7.16
C TRP A 30 17.57 -1.39 5.84
N LEU A 31 16.83 -1.10 4.78
CA LEU A 31 17.42 -0.79 3.47
C LEU A 31 18.22 0.52 3.50
N ALA A 32 17.82 1.52 4.28
CA ALA A 32 18.54 2.77 4.45
C ALA A 32 19.94 2.56 5.10
N ARG A 33 20.05 1.60 6.03
CA ARG A 33 21.28 1.32 6.80
C ARG A 33 22.10 0.16 6.25
N ALA A 34 21.52 -0.72 5.47
CA ALA A 34 22.17 -1.90 4.95
C ALA A 34 23.28 -1.56 3.94
N ARG A 35 24.44 -2.18 4.12
CA ARG A 35 25.61 -2.08 3.24
C ARG A 35 26.00 -3.47 2.77
N PHE A 36 25.43 -3.91 1.64
CA PHE A 36 25.72 -5.22 1.06
C PHE A 36 25.76 -5.14 -0.48
N PRO A 37 26.56 -6.02 -1.14
CA PRO A 37 26.52 -6.12 -2.58
C PRO A 37 25.13 -6.58 -3.02
N GLY A 38 24.53 -5.88 -4.02
CA GLY A 38 23.15 -6.19 -4.46
C GLY A 38 22.04 -5.32 -3.85
N ARG A 39 22.35 -4.39 -2.91
CA ARG A 39 21.35 -3.43 -2.37
C ARG A 39 20.58 -2.72 -3.49
N GLY A 40 21.27 -2.32 -4.57
CA GLY A 40 20.64 -1.67 -5.73
C GLY A 40 19.61 -2.57 -6.41
N VAL A 41 19.86 -3.87 -6.53
CA VAL A 41 18.93 -4.84 -7.11
C VAL A 41 17.69 -5.00 -6.22
N VAL A 42 17.88 -5.13 -4.91
CA VAL A 42 16.77 -5.20 -3.95
C VAL A 42 15.90 -3.93 -4.03
N SER A 43 16.53 -2.75 -4.04
CA SER A 43 15.82 -1.48 -4.22
C SER A 43 15.04 -1.45 -5.54
N ALA A 44 15.64 -1.89 -6.65
CA ALA A 44 14.99 -1.92 -7.95
C ALA A 44 13.79 -2.88 -7.96
N LEU A 45 13.90 -4.06 -7.36
CA LEU A 45 12.80 -5.03 -7.25
C LEU A 45 11.63 -4.48 -6.43
N VAL A 46 11.91 -3.81 -5.31
CA VAL A 46 10.87 -3.16 -4.49
C VAL A 46 10.17 -2.04 -5.25
N LEU A 47 10.91 -1.32 -6.10
CA LEU A 47 10.36 -0.22 -6.89
C LEU A 47 9.74 -0.68 -8.22
N ALA A 48 9.95 -1.92 -8.65
CA ALA A 48 9.43 -2.44 -9.90
C ALA A 48 7.91 -2.24 -10.07
N PRO A 49 7.06 -2.39 -9.02
CA PRO A 49 5.63 -2.14 -9.16
C PRO A 49 5.25 -0.69 -9.53
N MET A 50 6.14 0.29 -9.31
CA MET A 50 5.89 1.67 -9.74
C MET A 50 6.02 1.86 -11.25
N VAL A 51 6.82 1.04 -11.90
CA VAL A 51 7.14 1.12 -13.34
C VAL A 51 6.22 0.23 -14.17
N LEU A 52 5.81 -0.89 -13.61
CA LEU A 52 4.97 -1.86 -14.30
C LEU A 52 3.52 -1.34 -14.41
N PRO A 53 2.86 -1.54 -15.57
CA PRO A 53 1.43 -1.28 -15.70
C PRO A 53 0.63 -2.07 -14.65
N PRO A 54 -0.39 -1.45 -14.00
CA PRO A 54 -1.18 -2.13 -12.97
C PRO A 54 -1.82 -3.44 -13.41
N THR A 55 -2.24 -3.54 -14.68
CA THR A 55 -2.78 -4.76 -15.27
C THR A 55 -1.74 -5.89 -15.36
N VAL A 56 -0.49 -5.55 -15.66
CA VAL A 56 0.62 -6.52 -15.68
C VAL A 56 0.92 -7.03 -14.28
N LEU A 57 0.93 -6.14 -13.29
CA LEU A 57 1.06 -6.54 -11.88
C LEU A 57 -0.09 -7.45 -11.44
N GLY A 58 -1.34 -7.10 -11.80
CA GLY A 58 -2.50 -7.93 -11.53
C GLY A 58 -2.39 -9.32 -12.15
N TYR A 59 -1.90 -9.41 -13.39
CA TYR A 59 -1.63 -10.69 -14.04
C TYR A 59 -0.59 -11.53 -13.27
N TYR A 60 0.54 -10.94 -12.88
CA TYR A 60 1.54 -11.65 -12.10
C TYR A 60 1.03 -12.08 -10.72
N LEU A 61 0.26 -11.23 -10.04
CA LEU A 61 -0.39 -11.60 -8.79
C LEU A 61 -1.36 -12.76 -8.98
N LEU A 62 -2.18 -12.72 -10.02
CA LEU A 62 -3.11 -13.80 -10.34
C LEU A 62 -2.37 -15.13 -10.62
N GLN A 63 -1.23 -15.07 -11.30
CA GLN A 63 -0.37 -16.25 -11.51
C GLN A 63 0.28 -16.75 -10.22
N ALA A 64 0.60 -15.84 -9.28
CA ALA A 64 1.25 -16.21 -8.02
C ALA A 64 0.27 -16.78 -6.98
N VAL A 65 -0.94 -16.20 -6.86
CA VAL A 65 -1.91 -16.56 -5.80
C VAL A 65 -3.21 -17.19 -6.34
N GLY A 66 -3.32 -17.39 -7.64
CA GLY A 66 -4.47 -18.07 -8.25
C GLY A 66 -4.54 -19.55 -7.82
N ARG A 67 -5.73 -20.13 -7.80
CA ARG A 67 -5.96 -21.53 -7.35
C ARG A 67 -5.10 -22.59 -8.04
N ARG A 68 -4.60 -22.32 -9.25
CA ARG A 68 -3.70 -23.22 -9.98
C ARG A 68 -2.22 -23.02 -9.67
N SER A 69 -1.86 -21.98 -8.90
CA SER A 69 -0.48 -21.74 -8.46
C SER A 69 -0.13 -22.62 -7.27
N ALA A 70 1.17 -22.80 -7.00
CA ALA A 70 1.62 -23.53 -5.81
C ALA A 70 1.15 -22.86 -4.50
N ILE A 71 1.21 -21.53 -4.43
CA ILE A 71 0.79 -20.77 -3.24
C ILE A 71 -0.73 -20.79 -3.11
N GLY A 72 -1.47 -20.43 -4.16
CA GLY A 72 -2.93 -20.37 -4.12
C GLY A 72 -3.56 -21.75 -3.93
N GLY A 73 -3.03 -22.79 -4.59
CA GLY A 73 -3.48 -24.17 -4.39
C GLY A 73 -3.24 -24.69 -2.99
N LEU A 74 -2.10 -24.34 -2.35
CA LEU A 74 -1.84 -24.69 -0.95
C LEU A 74 -2.83 -23.98 0.00
N LEU A 75 -3.07 -22.70 -0.21
CA LEU A 75 -4.02 -21.93 0.61
C LEU A 75 -5.46 -22.46 0.45
N ASP A 76 -5.88 -22.78 -0.76
CA ASP A 76 -7.19 -23.36 -1.05
C ASP A 76 -7.35 -24.75 -0.37
N SER A 77 -6.33 -25.61 -0.49
CA SER A 77 -6.39 -26.99 0.03
C SER A 77 -6.28 -27.10 1.57
N VAL A 78 -5.53 -26.19 2.23
CA VAL A 78 -5.26 -26.26 3.68
C VAL A 78 -6.19 -25.36 4.48
N LEU A 79 -6.52 -24.18 3.94
CA LEU A 79 -7.27 -23.13 4.66
C LEU A 79 -8.65 -22.85 4.05
N ASP A 80 -9.03 -23.53 2.96
CA ASP A 80 -10.24 -23.23 2.18
C ASP A 80 -10.34 -21.72 1.85
N PHE A 81 -9.20 -21.12 1.50
CA PHE A 81 -9.04 -19.69 1.31
C PHE A 81 -8.46 -19.36 -0.08
N SER A 82 -9.09 -18.40 -0.76
CA SER A 82 -8.63 -17.90 -2.05
C SER A 82 -8.65 -16.39 -2.10
N PHE A 83 -7.56 -15.77 -2.53
CA PHE A 83 -7.48 -14.34 -2.83
C PHE A 83 -8.32 -13.96 -4.06
N VAL A 84 -8.55 -14.90 -4.98
CA VAL A 84 -9.23 -14.62 -6.24
C VAL A 84 -10.73 -14.46 -6.00
N PHE A 85 -11.31 -13.37 -6.51
CA PHE A 85 -12.70 -12.97 -6.32
C PHE A 85 -13.10 -12.70 -4.86
N ASP A 86 -12.11 -12.32 -4.04
CA ASP A 86 -12.32 -11.90 -2.66
C ASP A 86 -11.73 -10.50 -2.41
N TRP A 87 -12.25 -9.77 -1.42
CA TRP A 87 -11.77 -8.43 -1.06
C TRP A 87 -10.31 -8.45 -0.57
N THR A 88 -9.86 -9.56 -0.02
CA THR A 88 -8.45 -9.77 0.38
C THR A 88 -7.51 -9.79 -0.82
N GLY A 89 -7.98 -10.22 -1.98
CA GLY A 89 -7.26 -10.09 -3.24
C GLY A 89 -7.11 -8.64 -3.68
N ALA A 90 -8.14 -7.81 -3.45
CA ALA A 90 -8.04 -6.37 -3.66
C ALA A 90 -7.02 -5.73 -2.69
N VAL A 91 -6.99 -6.16 -1.42
CA VAL A 91 -5.99 -5.73 -0.44
C VAL A 91 -4.58 -6.11 -0.88
N LEU A 92 -4.38 -7.35 -1.34
CA LEU A 92 -3.07 -7.80 -1.84
C LEU A 92 -2.61 -6.96 -3.03
N ALA A 93 -3.48 -6.71 -3.99
CA ALA A 93 -3.19 -5.87 -5.16
C ALA A 93 -2.82 -4.44 -4.75
N ALA A 94 -3.63 -3.81 -3.90
CA ALA A 94 -3.39 -2.47 -3.38
C ALA A 94 -2.08 -2.40 -2.55
N PHE A 95 -1.81 -3.41 -1.72
CA PHE A 95 -0.57 -3.53 -0.94
C PHE A 95 0.67 -3.54 -1.85
N VAL A 96 0.71 -4.42 -2.85
CA VAL A 96 1.86 -4.54 -3.75
C VAL A 96 2.11 -3.25 -4.53
N VAL A 97 1.05 -2.60 -5.00
CA VAL A 97 1.15 -1.38 -5.82
C VAL A 97 1.49 -0.14 -4.98
N SER A 98 1.03 -0.07 -3.72
CA SER A 98 1.23 1.11 -2.87
C SER A 98 2.51 1.06 -2.02
N THR A 99 2.98 -0.13 -1.63
CA THR A 99 4.16 -0.33 -0.78
C THR A 99 5.42 0.38 -1.28
N PRO A 100 5.77 0.38 -2.58
CA PRO A 100 6.95 1.08 -3.08
C PRO A 100 6.97 2.58 -2.75
N PHE A 101 5.82 3.24 -2.80
CA PHE A 101 5.70 4.67 -2.49
C PHE A 101 6.07 4.96 -1.03
N LEU A 102 5.56 4.13 -0.13
CA LEU A 102 5.89 4.21 1.29
C LEU A 102 7.35 3.91 1.54
N VAL A 103 7.85 2.78 1.03
CA VAL A 103 9.24 2.34 1.25
C VAL A 103 10.22 3.38 0.75
N ARG A 104 10.02 3.93 -0.46
CA ARG A 104 10.93 4.93 -1.01
C ARG A 104 10.96 6.23 -0.21
N THR A 105 9.77 6.71 0.20
CA THR A 105 9.66 7.97 0.98
C THR A 105 10.23 7.79 2.39
N ALA A 106 9.90 6.68 3.05
CA ALA A 106 10.41 6.37 4.38
C ALA A 106 11.94 6.14 4.35
N GLN A 107 12.46 5.42 3.35
CA GLN A 107 13.89 5.19 3.17
C GLN A 107 14.65 6.51 3.04
N ALA A 108 14.19 7.43 2.19
CA ALA A 108 14.80 8.76 2.06
C ALA A 108 14.79 9.53 3.39
N GLY A 109 13.71 9.39 4.17
CA GLY A 109 13.63 9.96 5.52
C GLY A 109 14.66 9.37 6.47
N PHE A 110 14.80 8.04 6.51
CA PHE A 110 15.83 7.40 7.34
C PHE A 110 17.26 7.74 6.88
N GLU A 111 17.51 7.83 5.57
CA GLU A 111 18.80 8.23 5.02
C GLU A 111 19.18 9.67 5.39
N SER A 112 18.22 10.56 5.61
CA SER A 112 18.47 11.96 6.04
C SER A 112 18.79 12.10 7.52
N VAL A 113 18.54 11.08 8.34
CA VAL A 113 18.89 11.07 9.76
C VAL A 113 20.34 10.64 9.93
N ASP A 114 21.14 11.42 10.67
CA ASP A 114 22.52 11.09 10.96
C ASP A 114 22.62 9.77 11.76
N SER A 115 23.43 8.84 11.29
CA SER A 115 23.63 7.53 11.93
C SER A 115 24.24 7.61 13.33
N VAL A 116 24.89 8.72 13.66
CA VAL A 116 25.50 9.00 14.99
C VAL A 116 24.49 8.81 16.12
N TYR A 117 23.23 9.22 15.94
CA TYR A 117 22.19 9.03 16.96
C TYR A 117 21.88 7.55 17.24
N GLU A 118 21.82 6.74 16.18
CA GLU A 118 21.61 5.30 16.31
C GLU A 118 22.84 4.61 16.90
N GLU A 119 24.05 5.00 16.49
CA GLU A 119 25.31 4.46 17.00
C GLU A 119 25.48 4.79 18.50
N ALA A 120 25.18 6.03 18.92
CA ALA A 120 25.18 6.40 20.32
C ALA A 120 24.21 5.56 21.17
N ALA A 121 23.00 5.28 20.65
CA ALA A 121 22.06 4.42 21.34
C ALA A 121 22.57 2.97 21.47
N ARG A 122 23.24 2.44 20.43
CA ARG A 122 23.87 1.10 20.47
C ARG A 122 25.00 1.02 21.48
N THR A 123 25.85 2.07 21.58
CA THR A 123 26.93 2.10 22.60
C THR A 123 26.40 2.12 24.04
N LEU A 124 25.17 2.62 24.25
CA LEU A 124 24.44 2.57 25.51
C LEU A 124 23.72 1.24 25.75
N GLY A 125 23.98 0.22 24.92
CA GLY A 125 23.40 -1.13 25.08
C GLY A 125 21.95 -1.29 24.61
N ARG A 126 21.41 -0.35 23.81
CA ARG A 126 20.06 -0.49 23.28
C ARG A 126 20.01 -1.55 22.17
N SER A 127 18.95 -2.37 22.19
CA SER A 127 18.70 -3.35 21.15
C SER A 127 18.30 -2.66 19.83
N GLU A 128 18.49 -3.33 18.68
CA GLU A 128 18.13 -2.79 17.36
C GLU A 128 16.65 -2.39 17.27
N LEU A 129 15.75 -3.16 17.85
CA LEU A 129 14.32 -2.79 17.91
C LEU A 129 14.11 -1.52 18.73
N SER A 130 14.84 -1.35 19.82
CA SER A 130 14.77 -0.13 20.66
C SER A 130 15.35 1.08 19.90
N VAL A 131 16.45 0.91 19.17
CA VAL A 131 17.05 1.95 18.30
C VAL A 131 16.06 2.35 17.23
N PHE A 132 15.43 1.39 16.56
CA PHE A 132 14.40 1.66 15.55
C PHE A 132 13.23 2.45 16.11
N LEU A 133 12.59 1.94 17.17
CA LEU A 133 11.35 2.52 17.71
C LEU A 133 11.53 3.85 18.42
N HIS A 134 12.67 4.06 19.12
CA HIS A 134 12.87 5.22 19.98
C HIS A 134 13.83 6.27 19.42
N VAL A 135 14.61 5.93 18.37
CA VAL A 135 15.55 6.87 17.75
C VAL A 135 15.24 7.08 16.29
N ALA A 136 15.36 6.03 15.45
CA ALA A 136 15.25 6.19 14.00
C ALA A 136 13.83 6.61 13.56
N LEU A 137 12.81 5.93 14.04
CA LEU A 137 11.41 6.19 13.64
C LEU A 137 10.92 7.58 14.09
N PRO A 138 11.15 8.04 15.33
CA PRO A 138 10.78 9.40 15.72
C PRO A 138 11.49 10.50 14.92
N LEU A 139 12.77 10.31 14.60
CA LEU A 139 13.53 11.28 13.81
C LEU A 139 13.08 11.33 12.34
N ALA A 140 12.69 10.19 11.75
CA ALA A 140 12.20 10.10 10.38
C ALA A 140 10.67 10.25 10.27
N ARG A 141 9.93 10.51 11.36
CA ARG A 141 8.46 10.43 11.42
C ARG A 141 7.73 11.21 10.33
N ARG A 142 8.21 12.39 9.97
CA ARG A 142 7.58 13.21 8.92
C ARG A 142 7.61 12.52 7.56
N SER A 143 8.76 11.96 7.18
CA SER A 143 8.91 11.23 5.93
C SER A 143 8.12 9.93 5.94
N VAL A 144 8.06 9.23 7.08
CA VAL A 144 7.24 8.02 7.24
C VAL A 144 5.76 8.36 7.08
N LEU A 145 5.26 9.41 7.74
CA LEU A 145 3.86 9.85 7.60
C LEU A 145 3.53 10.30 6.17
N ALA A 146 4.45 11.01 5.50
CA ALA A 146 4.30 11.36 4.09
C ALA A 146 4.22 10.10 3.21
N GLY A 147 5.06 9.10 3.48
CA GLY A 147 5.03 7.81 2.79
C GLY A 147 3.72 7.05 3.00
N VAL A 148 3.19 7.03 4.23
CA VAL A 148 1.88 6.45 4.56
C VAL A 148 0.75 7.15 3.79
N ALA A 149 0.77 8.49 3.75
CA ALA A 149 -0.22 9.27 3.01
C ALA A 149 -0.18 8.95 1.50
N LEU A 150 1.02 8.88 0.92
CA LEU A 150 1.19 8.51 -0.49
C LEU A 150 0.72 7.07 -0.78
N ALA A 151 1.02 6.12 0.10
CA ALA A 151 0.56 4.75 -0.04
C ALA A 151 -0.97 4.65 0.04
N LEU A 152 -1.60 5.36 0.98
CA LEU A 152 -3.06 5.41 1.11
C LEU A 152 -3.71 6.00 -0.15
N ALA A 153 -3.19 7.13 -0.63
CA ALA A 153 -3.71 7.75 -1.85
C ALA A 153 -3.58 6.82 -3.06
N ARG A 154 -2.43 6.14 -3.18
CA ARG A 154 -2.19 5.18 -4.26
C ARG A 154 -3.11 3.96 -4.15
N ALA A 155 -3.35 3.46 -2.95
CA ALA A 155 -4.24 2.32 -2.69
C ALA A 155 -5.71 2.66 -3.00
N LEU A 156 -6.19 3.87 -2.63
CA LEU A 156 -7.55 4.33 -2.95
C LEU A 156 -7.81 4.43 -4.45
N GLY A 157 -6.80 4.84 -5.22
CA GLY A 157 -6.88 4.95 -6.68
C GLY A 157 -6.55 3.66 -7.42
N GLU A 158 -6.34 2.52 -6.72
CA GLU A 158 -6.02 1.28 -7.42
C GLU A 158 -7.24 0.72 -8.17
N PHE A 159 -6.99 0.31 -9.39
CA PHE A 159 -8.02 -0.19 -10.30
C PHE A 159 -7.58 -1.48 -11.02
N GLY A 160 -6.51 -1.40 -11.81
CA GLY A 160 -6.15 -2.44 -12.76
C GLY A 160 -5.74 -3.77 -12.14
N ALA A 161 -4.87 -3.72 -11.10
CA ALA A 161 -4.45 -4.94 -10.42
C ALA A 161 -5.58 -5.52 -9.55
N THR A 162 -6.39 -4.65 -8.92
CA THR A 162 -7.57 -5.06 -8.15
C THR A 162 -8.60 -5.75 -9.04
N LEU A 163 -8.92 -5.18 -10.20
CA LEU A 163 -9.87 -5.77 -11.15
C LEU A 163 -9.41 -7.16 -11.63
N MET A 164 -8.11 -7.33 -11.88
CA MET A 164 -7.55 -8.60 -12.34
C MET A 164 -7.62 -9.71 -11.27
N VAL A 165 -7.38 -9.38 -10.00
CA VAL A 165 -7.30 -10.38 -8.91
C VAL A 165 -8.65 -10.58 -8.24
N ALA A 166 -9.30 -9.49 -7.82
CA ALA A 166 -10.55 -9.53 -7.05
C ALA A 166 -11.81 -9.48 -7.91
N GLY A 167 -11.70 -9.10 -9.19
CA GLY A 167 -12.83 -8.98 -10.11
C GLY A 167 -13.72 -7.77 -9.81
N ASN A 168 -14.93 -7.81 -10.39
CA ASN A 168 -15.96 -6.77 -10.24
C ASN A 168 -17.24 -7.40 -9.69
N LEU A 169 -17.31 -7.61 -8.38
CA LEU A 169 -18.49 -8.18 -7.69
C LEU A 169 -19.13 -7.09 -6.81
N PRO A 170 -20.27 -6.50 -7.23
CA PRO A 170 -20.97 -5.49 -6.43
C PRO A 170 -21.24 -5.95 -4.99
N GLY A 171 -20.98 -5.07 -4.03
CA GLY A 171 -21.13 -5.36 -2.60
C GLY A 171 -20.05 -6.26 -1.98
N ARG A 172 -19.13 -6.84 -2.77
CA ARG A 172 -18.08 -7.76 -2.29
C ARG A 172 -16.65 -7.30 -2.62
N THR A 173 -16.36 -7.01 -3.88
CA THR A 173 -15.00 -6.65 -4.33
C THR A 173 -14.96 -5.37 -5.17
N GLN A 174 -16.12 -4.85 -5.57
CA GLN A 174 -16.20 -3.66 -6.39
C GLN A 174 -15.77 -2.42 -5.58
N THR A 175 -14.59 -1.89 -5.91
CA THR A 175 -14.11 -0.61 -5.37
C THR A 175 -14.73 0.57 -6.13
N MET A 176 -14.61 1.79 -5.59
CA MET A 176 -15.09 3.02 -6.25
C MET A 176 -14.49 3.19 -7.64
N SER A 177 -13.20 2.91 -7.82
CA SER A 177 -12.54 2.99 -9.13
C SER A 177 -13.15 2.02 -10.14
N ILE A 178 -13.50 0.81 -9.71
CA ILE A 178 -14.17 -0.21 -10.53
C ILE A 178 -15.61 0.21 -10.80
N ALA A 179 -16.34 0.73 -9.80
CA ALA A 179 -17.73 1.20 -9.97
C ALA A 179 -17.84 2.39 -10.94
N ILE A 180 -16.87 3.33 -10.92
CA ILE A 180 -16.79 4.43 -11.88
C ILE A 180 -16.63 3.88 -13.29
N TYR A 181 -15.69 2.96 -13.48
CA TYR A 181 -15.44 2.33 -14.78
C TYR A 181 -16.67 1.58 -15.29
N ASP A 182 -17.32 0.79 -14.44
CA ASP A 182 -18.53 0.05 -14.76
C ASP A 182 -19.69 0.99 -15.17
N ALA A 183 -19.90 2.08 -14.43
CA ALA A 183 -20.90 3.08 -14.75
C ALA A 183 -20.64 3.75 -16.10
N MET A 184 -19.37 4.01 -16.42
CA MET A 184 -19.00 4.59 -17.74
C MET A 184 -19.26 3.61 -18.88
N LEU A 185 -18.91 2.33 -18.72
CA LEU A 185 -19.18 1.31 -19.74
C LEU A 185 -20.68 1.09 -19.96
N ALA A 186 -21.48 1.23 -18.90
CA ALA A 186 -22.93 1.12 -18.98
C ALA A 186 -23.64 2.38 -19.50
N GLY A 187 -22.88 3.44 -19.89
CA GLY A 187 -23.45 4.70 -20.34
C GLY A 187 -24.08 5.56 -19.23
N ARG A 188 -23.93 5.19 -17.95
CA ARG A 188 -24.46 5.91 -16.78
C ARG A 188 -23.49 7.03 -16.34
N THR A 189 -23.31 8.03 -17.24
CA THR A 189 -22.32 9.10 -17.06
C THR A 189 -22.59 9.97 -15.82
N SER A 190 -23.87 10.19 -15.47
CA SER A 190 -24.23 10.91 -14.25
C SER A 190 -23.75 10.21 -12.99
N ASP A 191 -23.95 8.89 -12.91
CA ASP A 191 -23.52 8.08 -11.78
C ASP A 191 -21.99 8.05 -11.66
N ALA A 192 -21.30 7.83 -12.80
CA ALA A 192 -19.84 7.86 -12.84
C ALA A 192 -19.27 9.20 -12.33
N ARG A 193 -19.91 10.34 -12.69
CA ARG A 193 -19.51 11.67 -12.22
C ARG A 193 -19.67 11.81 -10.71
N VAL A 194 -20.81 11.38 -10.15
CA VAL A 194 -21.06 11.46 -8.69
C VAL A 194 -20.04 10.61 -7.95
N LEU A 195 -19.80 9.38 -8.40
CA LEU A 195 -18.83 8.47 -7.78
C LEU A 195 -17.41 9.05 -7.84
N ALA A 196 -17.01 9.62 -8.99
CA ALA A 196 -15.68 10.24 -9.16
C ALA A 196 -15.49 11.45 -8.23
N ILE A 197 -16.47 12.35 -8.12
CA ILE A 197 -16.42 13.49 -7.21
C ILE A 197 -16.33 12.99 -5.76
N THR A 198 -17.12 12.01 -5.39
CA THR A 198 -17.10 11.43 -4.03
C THR A 198 -15.73 10.85 -3.69
N LEU A 199 -15.16 10.03 -4.60
CA LEU A 199 -13.83 9.46 -4.40
C LEU A 199 -12.77 10.56 -4.26
N THR A 200 -12.84 11.61 -5.09
CA THR A 200 -11.91 12.73 -5.04
C THR A 200 -12.00 13.48 -3.70
N VAL A 201 -13.21 13.82 -3.25
CA VAL A 201 -13.42 14.53 -1.98
C VAL A 201 -12.91 13.70 -0.80
N VAL A 202 -13.22 12.40 -0.77
CA VAL A 202 -12.76 11.49 0.29
C VAL A 202 -11.23 11.36 0.27
N SER A 203 -10.63 11.16 -0.90
CA SER A 203 -9.17 11.01 -1.04
C SER A 203 -8.43 12.28 -0.60
N VAL A 204 -8.87 13.46 -1.07
CA VAL A 204 -8.27 14.74 -0.67
C VAL A 204 -8.49 15.00 0.82
N GLY A 205 -9.68 14.74 1.35
CA GLY A 205 -9.97 14.89 2.77
C GLY A 205 -9.07 14.04 3.66
N LEU A 206 -8.84 12.78 3.31
CA LEU A 206 -7.93 11.88 4.02
C LEU A 206 -6.47 12.37 3.96
N LEU A 207 -6.00 12.83 2.79
CA LEU A 207 -4.65 13.37 2.66
C LEU A 207 -4.44 14.63 3.49
N VAL A 208 -5.41 15.54 3.51
CA VAL A 208 -5.38 16.76 4.35
C VAL A 208 -5.36 16.40 5.83
N ALA A 209 -6.18 15.42 6.25
CA ALA A 209 -6.23 14.98 7.65
C ALA A 209 -4.88 14.39 8.12
N ILE A 210 -4.24 13.55 7.29
CA ILE A 210 -2.91 12.99 7.61
C ILE A 210 -1.85 14.10 7.62
N GLY A 211 -1.88 15.01 6.63
CA GLY A 211 -0.93 16.14 6.55
C GLY A 211 -1.04 17.10 7.74
N ALA A 212 -2.25 17.41 8.17
CA ALA A 212 -2.49 18.23 9.36
C ALA A 212 -1.96 17.58 10.66
N GLY A 213 -2.15 16.25 10.81
CA GLY A 213 -1.59 15.48 11.91
C GLY A 213 -0.06 15.50 11.95
N ALA A 214 0.58 15.44 10.78
CA ALA A 214 2.05 15.53 10.66
C ALA A 214 2.60 16.93 11.06
N SER A 215 1.82 17.99 10.84
CA SER A 215 2.21 19.37 11.16
C SER A 215 1.97 19.72 12.65
N ALA A 216 0.93 19.18 13.27
CA ALA A 216 0.56 19.44 14.65
C ALA A 216 1.52 18.80 15.69
N SER A 217 2.42 17.94 15.27
CA SER A 217 3.40 17.26 16.14
C SER A 217 4.75 17.99 16.24
N ASN A 218 4.75 19.32 16.07
CA ASN A 218 5.90 20.22 16.26
C ASN A 218 6.02 20.74 17.68
#